data_eca7785660b2fd8580471e6ffe5626d7
#
_entry.id   eca7785660b2fd8580471e6ffe5626d7
#
_cell.length_a   1.000
_cell.length_b   1.000
_cell.length_c   1.000
_cell.angle_alpha   90.00
_cell.angle_beta   90.00
_cell.angle_gamma   90.00
#
_symmetry.space_group_name_H-M   'P 1'
#
loop_
_entity.id
_entity.type
_entity.pdbx_description
1 polymer ?
#
loop_
_entity_poly.entity_id
_entity_poly.type
_entity_poly.pdbx_seq_one_letter_code
_entity_poly.pdbx_strand_id
1 'polypeptide(L)'
;MSRPKIALIGAGQIGGTLAHLAAMKELGDVVLFDIADGTPQGKALDIAEAGPVEGFDASLKGTTDYADIAGADVCIVTAGVPRKPGMSRDDLLGINLKVMKAVGEGIKANAPNAFVICITNPLDAMVWALREYSGLPHNMVCGMAGILDSARFRHFLSLEFDVSMKDVTAFVLGGHGDTMVPLVRYSTVAGIPLPDLVDMGWTTQEKLDAVVQRTRDGGAEIVGLLGNGSAFYAPATSAIEMAEAFLKDQKRLLPCAAFVDGALGLKGMYVGVPTVIGSGGIERIVDIKMSKDEQAMFDKSVDAVNGLVDACKGIDGGLG
;
A
#
# COMPACT_ATOMS: atom_id res chain seq x y z
N MET A 1 18.25 22.69 6.78
CA MET A 1 17.52 21.49 7.24
C MET A 1 18.13 20.31 6.52
N SER A 2 18.37 19.19 7.19
CA SER A 2 18.79 17.94 6.52
C SER A 2 17.66 17.43 5.63
N ARG A 3 17.99 16.75 4.51
CA ARG A 3 16.98 16.05 3.72
C ARG A 3 16.30 14.99 4.57
N PRO A 4 15.00 14.72 4.35
CA PRO A 4 14.34 13.57 4.98
C PRO A 4 15.05 12.26 4.64
N LYS A 5 14.97 11.26 5.52
CA LYS A 5 15.55 9.94 5.32
C LYS A 5 14.45 8.91 5.09
N ILE A 6 14.54 8.19 3.98
CA ILE A 6 13.58 7.17 3.58
C ILE A 6 14.26 5.81 3.61
N ALA A 7 13.80 4.92 4.49
CA ALA A 7 14.27 3.54 4.57
C ALA A 7 13.33 2.60 3.80
N LEU A 8 13.87 1.85 2.85
CA LEU A 8 13.16 0.88 2.04
C LEU A 8 13.59 -0.51 2.49
N ILE A 9 12.68 -1.24 3.14
CA ILE A 9 12.95 -2.55 3.73
C ILE A 9 12.50 -3.65 2.74
N GLY A 10 13.46 -4.20 2.02
CA GLY A 10 13.32 -5.12 0.90
C GLY A 10 13.82 -4.49 -0.40
N ALA A 11 14.86 -5.07 -1.00
CA ALA A 11 15.49 -4.61 -2.24
C ALA A 11 15.04 -5.40 -3.49
N GLY A 12 13.83 -5.95 -3.45
CA GLY A 12 13.23 -6.62 -4.61
C GLY A 12 12.86 -5.64 -5.73
N GLN A 13 11.94 -6.03 -6.62
CA GLN A 13 11.51 -5.17 -7.73
C GLN A 13 10.80 -3.91 -7.23
N ILE A 14 9.88 -4.05 -6.26
CA ILE A 14 9.18 -2.91 -5.67
C ILE A 14 10.19 -1.99 -4.96
N GLY A 15 11.12 -2.54 -4.15
CA GLY A 15 12.10 -1.74 -3.40
C GLY A 15 13.02 -0.93 -4.30
N GLY A 16 13.54 -1.51 -5.39
CA GLY A 16 14.33 -0.78 -6.38
C GLY A 16 13.53 0.32 -7.08
N THR A 17 12.27 0.04 -7.45
CA THR A 17 11.38 1.04 -8.06
C THR A 17 11.05 2.18 -7.09
N LEU A 18 10.81 1.88 -5.81
CA LEU A 18 10.63 2.88 -4.75
C LEU A 18 11.85 3.79 -4.61
N ALA A 19 13.06 3.20 -4.58
CA ALA A 19 14.32 3.94 -4.46
C ALA A 19 14.47 4.91 -5.63
N HIS A 20 14.26 4.44 -6.85
CA HIS A 20 14.34 5.28 -8.05
C HIS A 20 13.30 6.42 -8.02
N LEU A 21 12.03 6.13 -7.71
CA LEU A 21 10.98 7.14 -7.63
C LEU A 21 11.22 8.17 -6.53
N ALA A 22 11.71 7.74 -5.36
CA ALA A 22 12.03 8.64 -4.25
C ALA A 22 13.17 9.60 -4.62
N ALA A 23 14.21 9.09 -5.31
CA ALA A 23 15.33 9.88 -5.82
C ALA A 23 14.89 10.86 -6.89
N MET A 24 14.17 10.40 -7.92
CA MET A 24 13.62 11.24 -9.02
C MET A 24 12.74 12.38 -8.52
N LYS A 25 11.96 12.16 -7.48
CA LYS A 25 11.08 13.16 -6.85
C LYS A 25 11.81 14.00 -5.79
N GLU A 26 13.08 13.72 -5.53
CA GLU A 26 13.91 14.37 -4.50
C GLU A 26 13.19 14.41 -3.12
N LEU A 27 12.51 13.34 -2.75
CA LEU A 27 11.75 13.26 -1.49
C LEU A 27 12.65 13.18 -0.27
N GLY A 28 13.89 12.72 -0.43
CA GLY A 28 14.87 12.57 0.65
C GLY A 28 16.03 11.67 0.26
N ASP A 29 16.93 11.44 1.21
CA ASP A 29 18.00 10.46 1.09
C ASP A 29 17.46 9.05 1.32
N VAL A 30 17.91 8.08 0.52
CA VAL A 30 17.35 6.72 0.50
C VAL A 30 18.34 5.72 1.07
N VAL A 31 17.86 4.90 2.03
CA VAL A 31 18.57 3.71 2.48
C VAL A 31 17.77 2.48 2.01
N LEU A 32 18.36 1.70 1.13
CA LEU A 32 17.79 0.46 0.61
C LEU A 32 18.36 -0.73 1.41
N PHE A 33 17.54 -1.35 2.22
CA PHE A 33 17.91 -2.48 3.09
C PHE A 33 17.41 -3.80 2.52
N ASP A 34 18.24 -4.84 2.55
CA ASP A 34 17.84 -6.24 2.31
C ASP A 34 18.76 -7.18 3.08
N ILE A 35 18.31 -8.41 3.34
CA ILE A 35 19.14 -9.47 3.93
C ILE A 35 20.09 -10.12 2.89
N ALA A 36 19.79 -9.95 1.60
CA ALA A 36 20.60 -10.48 0.49
C ALA A 36 21.77 -9.54 0.19
N ASP A 37 22.95 -9.89 0.67
CA ASP A 37 24.17 -9.08 0.44
C ASP A 37 24.44 -8.86 -1.05
N GLY A 38 24.91 -7.65 -1.37
CA GLY A 38 25.18 -7.21 -2.74
C GLY A 38 23.95 -6.66 -3.48
N THR A 39 22.75 -7.19 -3.25
CA THR A 39 21.55 -6.73 -3.96
C THR A 39 21.17 -5.28 -3.64
N PRO A 40 21.03 -4.86 -2.38
CA PRO A 40 20.69 -3.48 -2.09
C PRO A 40 21.82 -2.51 -2.49
N GLN A 41 23.09 -2.92 -2.32
CA GLN A 41 24.24 -2.10 -2.69
C GLN A 41 24.30 -1.88 -4.21
N GLY A 42 24.15 -2.94 -5.00
CA GLY A 42 24.15 -2.87 -6.46
C GLY A 42 23.04 -1.98 -7.00
N LYS A 43 21.80 -2.15 -6.50
CA LYS A 43 20.67 -1.31 -6.91
C LYS A 43 20.83 0.16 -6.50
N ALA A 44 21.32 0.42 -5.29
CA ALA A 44 21.54 1.77 -4.83
C ALA A 44 22.61 2.48 -5.68
N LEU A 45 23.68 1.76 -6.06
CA LEU A 45 24.72 2.29 -6.93
C LEU A 45 24.19 2.58 -8.34
N ASP A 46 23.48 1.64 -8.96
CA ASP A 46 22.90 1.80 -10.29
C ASP A 46 21.95 3.00 -10.37
N ILE A 47 21.08 3.17 -9.35
CA ILE A 47 20.17 4.31 -9.27
C ILE A 47 20.95 5.61 -9.03
N ALA A 48 22.01 5.60 -8.21
CA ALA A 48 22.84 6.78 -7.98
C ALA A 48 23.54 7.24 -9.27
N GLU A 49 23.97 6.29 -10.13
CA GLU A 49 24.58 6.59 -11.43
C GLU A 49 23.58 7.22 -12.42
N ALA A 50 22.27 7.04 -12.22
CA ALA A 50 21.24 7.74 -12.99
C ALA A 50 21.12 9.24 -12.58
N GLY A 51 21.56 9.62 -11.37
CA GLY A 51 21.44 10.98 -10.84
C GLY A 51 22.01 12.07 -11.73
N PRO A 52 23.26 11.93 -12.24
CA PRO A 52 23.85 12.92 -13.16
C PRO A 52 23.08 13.09 -14.49
N VAL A 53 22.34 12.08 -14.92
CA VAL A 53 21.57 12.09 -16.17
C VAL A 53 20.18 12.70 -15.94
N GLU A 54 19.51 12.30 -14.85
CA GLU A 54 18.14 12.73 -14.51
C GLU A 54 18.10 14.06 -13.76
N GLY A 55 19.21 14.46 -13.13
CA GLY A 55 19.33 15.75 -12.44
C GLY A 55 18.86 15.75 -10.99
N PHE A 56 18.93 14.61 -10.28
CA PHE A 56 18.68 14.55 -8.84
C PHE A 56 19.96 14.36 -8.03
N ASP A 57 19.96 14.87 -6.78
CA ASP A 57 21.10 14.83 -5.85
C ASP A 57 20.81 14.02 -4.58
N ALA A 58 19.79 13.18 -4.57
CA ALA A 58 19.48 12.32 -3.43
C ALA A 58 20.62 11.33 -3.17
N SER A 59 21.04 11.19 -1.90
CA SER A 59 21.98 10.15 -1.51
C SER A 59 21.28 8.78 -1.49
N LEU A 60 21.95 7.76 -2.06
CA LEU A 60 21.45 6.39 -2.04
C LEU A 60 22.48 5.47 -1.38
N LYS A 61 22.05 4.71 -0.38
CA LYS A 61 22.87 3.72 0.31
C LYS A 61 22.18 2.36 0.30
N GLY A 62 22.85 1.32 -0.20
CA GLY A 62 22.42 -0.08 -0.02
C GLY A 62 23.09 -0.69 1.20
N THR A 63 22.35 -1.47 2.00
CA THR A 63 22.86 -2.06 3.25
C THR A 63 22.17 -3.36 3.63
N THR A 64 22.85 -4.17 4.44
CA THR A 64 22.29 -5.34 5.15
C THR A 64 22.21 -5.10 6.66
N ASP A 65 22.59 -3.89 7.13
CA ASP A 65 22.58 -3.53 8.56
C ASP A 65 21.41 -2.60 8.90
N TYR A 66 20.57 -3.01 9.85
CA TYR A 66 19.48 -2.16 10.35
C TYR A 66 19.97 -0.87 11.02
N ALA A 67 21.22 -0.79 11.51
CA ALA A 67 21.74 0.44 12.07
C ALA A 67 21.73 1.61 11.06
N ASP A 68 21.80 1.30 9.78
CA ASP A 68 21.81 2.31 8.71
C ASP A 68 20.45 3.01 8.50
N ILE A 69 19.34 2.39 8.91
CA ILE A 69 18.02 3.05 8.88
C ILE A 69 17.78 3.98 10.07
N ALA A 70 18.75 4.11 11.00
CA ALA A 70 18.59 4.94 12.18
C ALA A 70 18.19 6.37 11.81
N GLY A 71 17.13 6.88 12.48
CA GLY A 71 16.60 8.21 12.24
C GLY A 71 15.83 8.39 10.92
N ALA A 72 15.37 7.30 10.30
CA ALA A 72 14.50 7.41 9.14
C ALA A 72 13.17 8.09 9.49
N ASP A 73 12.72 9.00 8.63
CA ASP A 73 11.41 9.66 8.74
C ASP A 73 10.28 8.76 8.21
N VAL A 74 10.59 7.98 7.16
CA VAL A 74 9.64 7.02 6.56
C VAL A 74 10.33 5.68 6.37
N CYS A 75 9.63 4.59 6.73
CA CYS A 75 10.00 3.23 6.41
C CYS A 75 8.95 2.62 5.48
N ILE A 76 9.34 2.13 4.30
CA ILE A 76 8.45 1.41 3.37
C ILE A 76 8.86 -0.06 3.35
N VAL A 77 7.95 -0.95 3.76
CA VAL A 77 8.23 -2.37 3.94
C VAL A 77 7.68 -3.19 2.78
N THR A 78 8.59 -3.75 2.00
CA THR A 78 8.29 -4.68 0.89
C THR A 78 8.89 -6.07 1.14
N ALA A 79 9.60 -6.24 2.25
CA ALA A 79 10.22 -7.50 2.64
C ALA A 79 9.16 -8.58 2.82
N GLY A 80 9.42 -9.76 2.28
CA GLY A 80 8.52 -10.91 2.32
C GLY A 80 8.65 -11.75 1.06
N VAL A 81 8.01 -12.90 1.07
CA VAL A 81 7.98 -13.78 -0.10
C VAL A 81 6.65 -13.67 -0.83
N PRO A 82 6.64 -13.65 -2.17
CA PRO A 82 5.41 -13.77 -2.94
C PRO A 82 4.89 -15.22 -2.86
N ARG A 83 3.59 -15.41 -3.07
CA ARG A 83 3.02 -16.75 -3.16
C ARG A 83 3.62 -17.53 -4.34
N LYS A 84 4.13 -18.72 -4.07
CA LYS A 84 4.69 -19.62 -5.08
C LYS A 84 3.68 -20.72 -5.43
N PRO A 85 3.75 -21.30 -6.64
CA PRO A 85 2.96 -22.49 -6.98
C PRO A 85 3.16 -23.60 -5.94
N GLY A 86 2.06 -24.20 -5.48
CA GLY A 86 2.08 -25.26 -4.45
C GLY A 86 2.17 -24.78 -3.00
N MET A 87 2.32 -23.48 -2.75
CA MET A 87 2.32 -22.90 -1.40
C MET A 87 0.88 -22.68 -0.92
N SER A 88 0.54 -23.20 0.26
CA SER A 88 -0.74 -22.93 0.91
C SER A 88 -0.81 -21.48 1.39
N ARG A 89 -2.00 -21.02 1.76
CA ARG A 89 -2.20 -19.69 2.37
C ARG A 89 -1.50 -19.59 3.72
N ASP A 90 -1.58 -20.65 4.53
CA ASP A 90 -1.01 -20.69 5.87
C ASP A 90 0.51 -20.73 5.84
N ASP A 91 1.11 -21.44 4.86
CA ASP A 91 2.55 -21.40 4.64
C ASP A 91 3.04 -19.99 4.35
N LEU A 92 2.33 -19.26 3.46
CA LEU A 92 2.68 -17.88 3.13
C LEU A 92 2.56 -16.96 4.34
N LEU A 93 1.47 -17.09 5.11
CA LEU A 93 1.27 -16.34 6.35
C LEU A 93 2.40 -16.62 7.34
N GLY A 94 2.72 -17.88 7.60
CA GLY A 94 3.75 -18.27 8.57
C GLY A 94 5.14 -17.76 8.20
N ILE A 95 5.50 -17.75 6.90
CA ILE A 95 6.77 -17.20 6.42
C ILE A 95 6.78 -15.69 6.60
N ASN A 96 5.75 -14.99 6.11
CA ASN A 96 5.72 -13.53 6.13
C ASN A 96 5.53 -12.97 7.54
N LEU A 97 4.88 -13.68 8.48
CA LEU A 97 4.87 -13.30 9.89
C LEU A 97 6.27 -13.26 10.51
N LYS A 98 7.12 -14.26 10.23
CA LYS A 98 8.51 -14.25 10.70
C LYS A 98 9.30 -13.07 10.13
N VAL A 99 9.04 -12.73 8.85
CA VAL A 99 9.64 -11.54 8.24
C VAL A 99 9.14 -10.28 8.92
N MET A 100 7.82 -10.12 9.12
CA MET A 100 7.26 -8.95 9.80
C MET A 100 7.78 -8.77 11.23
N LYS A 101 8.03 -9.88 11.94
CA LYS A 101 8.65 -9.85 13.27
C LYS A 101 10.05 -9.25 13.22
N ALA A 102 10.93 -9.79 12.36
CA ALA A 102 12.29 -9.30 12.22
C ALA A 102 12.32 -7.82 11.77
N VAL A 103 11.45 -7.45 10.82
CA VAL A 103 11.33 -6.07 10.33
C VAL A 103 10.80 -5.14 11.42
N GLY A 104 9.74 -5.53 12.13
CA GLY A 104 9.15 -4.75 13.22
C GLY A 104 10.13 -4.48 14.35
N GLU A 105 10.88 -5.51 14.76
CA GLU A 105 11.95 -5.39 15.78
C GLU A 105 13.08 -4.48 15.28
N GLY A 106 13.49 -4.60 14.01
CA GLY A 106 14.52 -3.76 13.40
C GLY A 106 14.11 -2.28 13.32
N ILE A 107 12.88 -1.97 12.92
CA ILE A 107 12.34 -0.61 12.88
C ILE A 107 12.22 -0.04 14.29
N LYS A 108 11.67 -0.82 15.25
CA LYS A 108 11.54 -0.43 16.64
C LYS A 108 12.88 0.00 17.25
N ALA A 109 13.95 -0.74 16.96
CA ALA A 109 15.27 -0.48 17.52
C ALA A 109 15.96 0.73 16.89
N ASN A 110 15.76 1.01 15.60
CA ASN A 110 16.56 1.96 14.85
C ASN A 110 15.79 3.19 14.35
N ALA A 111 14.49 3.06 14.05
CA ALA A 111 13.65 4.13 13.53
C ALA A 111 12.27 4.19 14.23
N PRO A 112 12.21 4.31 15.58
CA PRO A 112 10.96 4.20 16.34
C PRO A 112 9.95 5.32 16.10
N ASN A 113 10.35 6.39 15.43
CA ASN A 113 9.50 7.55 15.12
C ASN A 113 9.10 7.62 13.64
N ALA A 114 9.51 6.64 12.83
CA ALA A 114 9.23 6.64 11.41
C ALA A 114 7.73 6.41 11.11
N PHE A 115 7.23 7.05 10.07
CA PHE A 115 5.97 6.66 9.44
C PHE A 115 6.19 5.38 8.62
N VAL A 116 5.44 4.33 8.92
CA VAL A 116 5.66 2.99 8.34
C VAL A 116 4.56 2.64 7.36
N ILE A 117 4.94 2.35 6.11
CA ILE A 117 4.03 1.91 5.04
C ILE A 117 4.32 0.46 4.71
N CYS A 118 3.41 -0.45 5.00
CA CYS A 118 3.50 -1.87 4.66
C CYS A 118 2.96 -2.13 3.24
N ILE A 119 3.70 -2.93 2.43
CA ILE A 119 3.27 -3.40 1.10
C ILE A 119 3.19 -4.94 1.08
N THR A 120 3.82 -5.61 2.03
CA THR A 120 3.92 -7.08 2.09
C THR A 120 2.55 -7.74 2.16
N ASN A 121 2.34 -8.78 1.33
CA ASN A 121 1.09 -9.53 1.29
C ASN A 121 1.13 -10.81 2.18
N PRO A 122 -0.05 -11.23 2.69
CA PRO A 122 -1.38 -10.62 2.60
C PRO A 122 -1.45 -9.33 3.40
N LEU A 123 -1.71 -8.21 2.71
CA LEU A 123 -1.47 -6.87 3.24
C LEU A 123 -2.12 -6.59 4.59
N ASP A 124 -3.43 -6.84 4.70
CA ASP A 124 -4.21 -6.45 5.89
C ASP A 124 -3.72 -7.18 7.16
N ALA A 125 -3.31 -8.44 7.02
CA ALA A 125 -2.71 -9.20 8.11
C ALA A 125 -1.26 -8.76 8.41
N MET A 126 -0.48 -8.45 7.36
CA MET A 126 0.92 -8.08 7.52
C MET A 126 1.10 -6.68 8.12
N VAL A 127 0.25 -5.71 7.77
CA VAL A 127 0.28 -4.38 8.40
C VAL A 127 -0.09 -4.46 9.88
N TRP A 128 -1.09 -5.26 10.22
CA TRP A 128 -1.46 -5.52 11.61
C TRP A 128 -0.30 -6.17 12.39
N ALA A 129 0.26 -7.27 11.87
CA ALA A 129 1.37 -7.97 12.52
C ALA A 129 2.63 -7.09 12.65
N LEU A 130 2.96 -6.31 11.63
CA LEU A 130 4.08 -5.36 11.66
C LEU A 130 3.91 -4.33 12.77
N ARG A 131 2.68 -3.80 12.96
CA ARG A 131 2.39 -2.89 14.06
C ARG A 131 2.53 -3.57 15.42
N GLU A 132 2.02 -4.79 15.58
CA GLU A 132 2.12 -5.54 16.85
C GLU A 132 3.59 -5.78 17.22
N TYR A 133 4.42 -6.24 16.28
CA TYR A 133 5.84 -6.50 16.51
C TYR A 133 6.67 -5.22 16.73
N SER A 134 6.36 -4.15 16.00
CA SER A 134 7.09 -2.89 16.16
C SER A 134 6.66 -2.10 17.39
N GLY A 135 5.40 -2.23 17.82
CA GLY A 135 4.83 -1.47 18.92
C GLY A 135 4.72 0.03 18.66
N LEU A 136 4.82 0.47 17.40
CA LEU A 136 4.66 1.87 17.03
C LEU A 136 3.21 2.34 17.24
N PRO A 137 2.96 3.65 17.39
CA PRO A 137 1.60 4.18 17.44
C PRO A 137 0.79 3.81 16.18
N HIS A 138 -0.51 3.53 16.33
CA HIS A 138 -1.37 3.12 15.23
C HIS A 138 -1.41 4.11 14.06
N ASN A 139 -1.38 5.41 14.37
CA ASN A 139 -1.35 6.46 13.34
C ASN A 139 -0.04 6.53 12.55
N MET A 140 1.02 5.89 13.04
CA MET A 140 2.32 5.84 12.36
C MET A 140 2.54 4.55 11.54
N VAL A 141 1.56 3.66 11.49
CA VAL A 141 1.65 2.41 10.70
C VAL A 141 0.41 2.28 9.82
N CYS A 142 0.61 2.10 8.53
CA CYS A 142 -0.47 1.86 7.56
C CYS A 142 -0.04 0.89 6.47
N GLY A 143 -1.02 0.39 5.70
CA GLY A 143 -0.79 -0.49 4.56
C GLY A 143 -1.17 0.18 3.24
N MET A 144 -0.35 0.00 2.21
CA MET A 144 -0.63 0.42 0.84
C MET A 144 -1.61 -0.59 0.21
N ALA A 145 -2.87 -0.20 0.08
CA ALA A 145 -3.98 -1.04 -0.36
C ALA A 145 -4.88 -0.30 -1.35
N GLY A 146 -5.93 0.33 -0.85
CA GLY A 146 -6.96 0.98 -1.65
C GLY A 146 -6.45 2.06 -2.60
N ILE A 147 -5.31 2.71 -2.31
CA ILE A 147 -4.69 3.67 -3.24
C ILE A 147 -4.29 2.99 -4.56
N LEU A 148 -3.71 1.79 -4.51
CA LEU A 148 -3.39 1.00 -5.71
C LEU A 148 -4.66 0.50 -6.39
N ASP A 149 -5.62 -0.01 -5.63
CA ASP A 149 -6.87 -0.56 -6.16
C ASP A 149 -7.70 0.55 -6.82
N SER A 150 -7.73 1.74 -6.22
CA SER A 150 -8.34 2.94 -6.82
C SER A 150 -7.62 3.40 -8.08
N ALA A 151 -6.29 3.30 -8.14
CA ALA A 151 -5.53 3.63 -9.35
C ALA A 151 -5.88 2.68 -10.51
N ARG A 152 -6.06 1.37 -10.25
CA ARG A 152 -6.55 0.40 -11.24
C ARG A 152 -7.96 0.75 -11.71
N PHE A 153 -8.85 1.05 -10.77
CA PHE A 153 -10.22 1.43 -11.08
C PHE A 153 -10.27 2.69 -11.93
N ARG A 154 -9.51 3.73 -11.58
CA ARG A 154 -9.35 4.95 -12.37
C ARG A 154 -8.86 4.66 -13.79
N HIS A 155 -7.86 3.80 -13.93
CA HIS A 155 -7.34 3.42 -15.23
C HIS A 155 -8.40 2.74 -16.09
N PHE A 156 -9.11 1.74 -15.57
CA PHE A 156 -10.14 1.03 -16.34
C PHE A 156 -11.36 1.90 -16.64
N LEU A 157 -11.76 2.80 -15.74
CA LEU A 157 -12.78 3.80 -16.01
C LEU A 157 -12.35 4.76 -17.12
N SER A 158 -11.10 5.22 -17.13
CA SER A 158 -10.62 6.11 -18.20
C SER A 158 -10.68 5.45 -19.58
N LEU A 159 -10.45 4.14 -19.66
CA LEU A 159 -10.61 3.38 -20.90
C LEU A 159 -12.08 3.23 -21.33
N GLU A 160 -12.99 2.96 -20.37
CA GLU A 160 -14.42 2.82 -20.64
C GLU A 160 -15.03 4.13 -21.16
N PHE A 161 -14.65 5.27 -20.56
CA PHE A 161 -15.19 6.58 -20.91
C PHE A 161 -14.40 7.31 -21.98
N ASP A 162 -13.29 6.77 -22.47
CA ASP A 162 -12.35 7.40 -23.40
C ASP A 162 -11.94 8.82 -22.96
N VAL A 163 -11.50 8.95 -21.71
CA VAL A 163 -11.09 10.21 -21.10
C VAL A 163 -9.72 10.11 -20.44
N SER A 164 -9.10 11.26 -20.16
CA SER A 164 -7.86 11.32 -19.39
C SER A 164 -8.04 10.70 -18.00
N MET A 165 -7.08 9.88 -17.57
CA MET A 165 -7.02 9.39 -16.17
C MET A 165 -6.95 10.51 -15.13
N LYS A 166 -6.52 11.72 -15.52
CA LYS A 166 -6.45 12.89 -14.63
C LYS A 166 -7.84 13.38 -14.22
N ASP A 167 -8.85 13.11 -15.06
CA ASP A 167 -10.24 13.54 -14.83
C ASP A 167 -11.04 12.49 -14.06
N VAL A 168 -10.47 11.31 -13.77
CA VAL A 168 -11.13 10.24 -13.05
C VAL A 168 -10.73 10.24 -11.59
N THR A 169 -11.73 10.31 -10.70
CA THR A 169 -11.57 10.07 -9.26
C THR A 169 -12.30 8.79 -8.88
N ALA A 170 -11.65 7.91 -8.12
CA ALA A 170 -12.25 6.65 -7.70
C ALA A 170 -11.83 6.26 -6.29
N PHE A 171 -12.69 5.51 -5.63
CA PHE A 171 -12.50 5.02 -4.27
C PHE A 171 -12.70 3.51 -4.22
N VAL A 172 -11.71 2.81 -3.65
CA VAL A 172 -11.80 1.37 -3.34
C VAL A 172 -11.45 1.18 -1.87
N LEU A 173 -12.32 0.51 -1.13
CA LEU A 173 -12.19 0.26 0.30
C LEU A 173 -12.15 -1.24 0.59
N GLY A 174 -12.09 -1.58 1.89
CA GLY A 174 -12.07 -2.97 2.36
C GLY A 174 -10.69 -3.60 2.33
N GLY A 175 -10.61 -4.91 2.51
CA GLY A 175 -9.39 -5.69 2.43
C GLY A 175 -8.79 -5.68 1.03
N HIS A 176 -7.45 -5.71 0.96
CA HIS A 176 -6.72 -5.73 -0.30
C HIS A 176 -6.76 -7.12 -0.95
N GLY A 177 -7.56 -7.30 -1.99
CA GLY A 177 -7.75 -8.56 -2.71
C GLY A 177 -9.15 -8.70 -3.28
N ASP A 178 -9.62 -9.94 -3.45
CA ASP A 178 -10.88 -10.27 -4.13
C ASP A 178 -12.13 -9.67 -3.44
N THR A 179 -12.03 -9.35 -2.15
CA THR A 179 -13.11 -8.77 -1.35
C THR A 179 -13.10 -7.25 -1.32
N MET A 180 -12.21 -6.58 -2.07
CA MET A 180 -12.19 -5.12 -2.16
C MET A 180 -13.54 -4.56 -2.63
N VAL A 181 -13.86 -3.35 -2.18
CA VAL A 181 -15.14 -2.68 -2.42
C VAL A 181 -14.95 -1.41 -3.23
N PRO A 182 -15.01 -1.48 -4.57
CA PRO A 182 -15.05 -0.28 -5.41
C PRO A 182 -16.35 0.49 -5.17
N LEU A 183 -16.23 1.73 -4.72
CA LEU A 183 -17.36 2.60 -4.43
C LEU A 183 -17.76 3.40 -5.67
N VAL A 184 -18.61 2.80 -6.51
CA VAL A 184 -19.09 3.40 -7.77
C VAL A 184 -19.74 4.76 -7.52
N ARG A 185 -20.56 4.88 -6.48
CA ARG A 185 -21.28 6.10 -6.14
C ARG A 185 -20.39 7.27 -5.70
N TYR A 186 -19.19 6.97 -5.16
CA TYR A 186 -18.17 7.97 -4.79
C TYR A 186 -17.08 8.14 -5.85
N SER A 187 -17.24 7.49 -7.01
CA SER A 187 -16.30 7.62 -8.12
C SER A 187 -16.89 8.50 -9.21
N THR A 188 -16.05 9.35 -9.81
CA THR A 188 -16.50 10.41 -10.72
C THR A 188 -15.57 10.56 -11.93
N VAL A 189 -16.12 11.11 -13.02
CA VAL A 189 -15.34 11.66 -14.14
C VAL A 189 -15.59 13.18 -14.16
N ALA A 190 -14.55 13.96 -13.99
CA ALA A 190 -14.61 15.43 -13.91
C ALA A 190 -15.68 15.94 -12.92
N GLY A 191 -15.87 15.21 -11.82
CA GLY A 191 -16.88 15.54 -10.80
C GLY A 191 -18.29 15.01 -11.06
N ILE A 192 -18.55 14.39 -12.23
CA ILE A 192 -19.83 13.75 -12.54
C ILE A 192 -19.83 12.34 -11.97
N PRO A 193 -20.75 11.97 -11.07
CA PRO A 193 -20.82 10.63 -10.49
C PRO A 193 -21.03 9.55 -11.55
N LEU A 194 -20.43 8.36 -11.36
CA LEU A 194 -20.58 7.25 -12.31
C LEU A 194 -22.04 6.83 -12.55
N PRO A 195 -22.94 6.80 -11.54
CA PRO A 195 -24.35 6.50 -11.79
C PRO A 195 -25.02 7.51 -12.73
N ASP A 196 -24.71 8.79 -12.61
CA ASP A 196 -25.26 9.84 -13.49
C ASP A 196 -24.76 9.65 -14.94
N LEU A 197 -23.52 9.21 -15.13
CA LEU A 197 -22.97 8.88 -16.46
C LEU A 197 -23.68 7.68 -17.11
N VAL A 198 -24.14 6.72 -16.33
CA VAL A 198 -25.01 5.62 -16.81
C VAL A 198 -26.36 6.18 -17.23
N ASP A 199 -26.99 7.01 -16.40
CA ASP A 199 -28.30 7.64 -16.71
C ASP A 199 -28.22 8.56 -17.93
N MET A 200 -27.07 9.20 -18.15
CA MET A 200 -26.79 10.03 -19.35
C MET A 200 -26.48 9.19 -20.61
N GLY A 201 -26.33 7.88 -20.48
CA GLY A 201 -26.03 6.98 -21.60
C GLY A 201 -24.57 7.01 -22.09
N TRP A 202 -23.62 7.49 -21.30
CA TRP A 202 -22.19 7.45 -21.64
C TRP A 202 -21.61 6.04 -21.51
N THR A 203 -22.17 5.24 -20.61
CA THR A 203 -21.87 3.82 -20.43
C THR A 203 -23.15 3.07 -20.02
N THR A 204 -23.07 1.76 -19.81
CA THR A 204 -24.16 0.95 -19.27
C THR A 204 -23.78 0.35 -17.91
N GLN A 205 -24.78 -0.06 -17.14
CA GLN A 205 -24.51 -0.72 -15.84
C GLN A 205 -23.64 -1.98 -16.03
N GLU A 206 -23.91 -2.79 -17.09
CA GLU A 206 -23.15 -4.03 -17.34
C GLU A 206 -21.68 -3.75 -17.62
N LYS A 207 -21.36 -2.69 -18.35
CA LYS A 207 -19.97 -2.29 -18.61
C LYS A 207 -19.30 -1.79 -17.35
N LEU A 208 -19.99 -1.02 -16.52
CA LEU A 208 -19.48 -0.55 -15.26
C LEU A 208 -19.21 -1.71 -14.29
N ASP A 209 -20.10 -2.69 -14.22
CA ASP A 209 -19.93 -3.91 -13.44
C ASP A 209 -18.71 -4.72 -13.93
N ALA A 210 -18.50 -4.80 -15.24
CA ALA A 210 -17.32 -5.43 -15.83
C ALA A 210 -16.02 -4.70 -15.45
N VAL A 211 -16.02 -3.36 -15.41
CA VAL A 211 -14.88 -2.55 -14.95
C VAL A 211 -14.60 -2.79 -13.47
N VAL A 212 -15.64 -2.86 -12.64
CA VAL A 212 -15.54 -3.19 -11.21
C VAL A 212 -14.90 -4.58 -11.02
N GLN A 213 -15.39 -5.59 -11.77
CA GLN A 213 -14.85 -6.95 -11.67
C GLN A 213 -13.39 -7.00 -12.13
N ARG A 214 -13.04 -6.36 -13.26
CA ARG A 214 -11.66 -6.28 -13.75
C ARG A 214 -10.74 -5.60 -12.75
N THR A 215 -11.23 -4.62 -11.99
CA THR A 215 -10.47 -3.97 -10.91
C THR A 215 -10.09 -4.97 -9.83
N ARG A 216 -11.03 -5.84 -9.41
CA ARG A 216 -10.76 -6.91 -8.44
C ARG A 216 -9.74 -7.92 -8.96
N ASP A 217 -9.81 -8.26 -10.23
CA ASP A 217 -8.94 -9.24 -10.89
C ASP A 217 -7.60 -8.65 -11.35
N GLY A 218 -7.42 -7.34 -11.30
CA GLY A 218 -6.29 -6.63 -11.91
C GLY A 218 -4.90 -7.08 -11.41
N GLY A 219 -4.79 -7.56 -10.17
CA GLY A 219 -3.56 -8.19 -9.68
C GLY A 219 -3.28 -9.52 -10.36
N ALA A 220 -4.29 -10.37 -10.50
CA ALA A 220 -4.20 -11.67 -11.15
C ALA A 220 -3.95 -11.54 -12.67
N GLU A 221 -4.60 -10.56 -13.32
CA GLU A 221 -4.37 -10.24 -14.74
C GLU A 221 -2.89 -9.94 -15.01
N ILE A 222 -2.24 -9.10 -14.18
CA ILE A 222 -0.82 -8.77 -14.34
C ILE A 222 0.07 -9.98 -14.09
N VAL A 223 -0.21 -10.79 -13.07
CA VAL A 223 0.53 -12.04 -12.79
C VAL A 223 0.43 -13.01 -13.97
N GLY A 224 -0.76 -13.16 -14.55
CA GLY A 224 -0.96 -14.00 -15.72
C GLY A 224 -0.18 -13.53 -16.95
N LEU A 225 -0.12 -12.22 -17.19
CA LEU A 225 0.64 -11.63 -18.31
C LEU A 225 2.16 -11.72 -18.12
N LEU A 226 2.65 -11.50 -16.90
CA LEU A 226 4.09 -11.57 -16.60
C LEU A 226 4.63 -12.99 -16.54
N GLY A 227 3.77 -13.98 -16.28
CA GLY A 227 4.15 -15.39 -16.08
C GLY A 227 4.95 -15.64 -14.78
N ASN A 228 5.90 -14.78 -14.45
CA ASN A 228 6.68 -14.80 -13.22
C ASN A 228 6.66 -13.41 -12.56
N GLY A 229 6.40 -13.37 -11.26
CA GLY A 229 6.36 -12.12 -10.49
C GLY A 229 4.96 -11.53 -10.36
N SER A 230 4.90 -10.29 -9.90
CA SER A 230 3.67 -9.53 -9.68
C SER A 230 3.89 -8.06 -10.08
N ALA A 231 2.83 -7.26 -10.06
CA ALA A 231 2.94 -5.81 -10.27
C ALA A 231 3.96 -5.19 -9.31
N PHE A 232 4.79 -4.27 -9.78
CA PHE A 232 5.77 -3.56 -8.94
C PHE A 232 5.85 -2.06 -9.23
N TYR A 233 5.53 -1.59 -10.44
CA TYR A 233 5.51 -0.15 -10.75
C TYR A 233 4.38 0.58 -10.02
N ALA A 234 3.14 0.16 -10.22
CA ALA A 234 1.98 0.81 -9.61
C ALA A 234 1.96 0.70 -8.07
N PRO A 235 2.31 -0.45 -7.43
CA PRO A 235 2.47 -0.52 -5.99
C PRO A 235 3.53 0.45 -5.45
N ALA A 236 4.69 0.55 -6.10
CA ALA A 236 5.74 1.48 -5.70
C ALA A 236 5.27 2.94 -5.81
N THR A 237 4.66 3.32 -6.93
CA THR A 237 4.13 4.67 -7.14
C THR A 237 3.07 5.02 -6.08
N SER A 238 2.19 4.08 -5.74
CA SER A 238 1.17 4.26 -4.71
C SER A 238 1.76 4.51 -3.33
N ALA A 239 2.78 3.75 -2.94
CA ALA A 239 3.44 3.96 -1.65
C ALA A 239 4.26 5.25 -1.61
N ILE A 240 4.88 5.66 -2.73
CA ILE A 240 5.55 6.96 -2.83
C ILE A 240 4.57 8.12 -2.68
N GLU A 241 3.35 8.03 -3.22
CA GLU A 241 2.31 9.04 -2.98
C GLU A 241 1.95 9.18 -1.50
N MET A 242 1.86 8.05 -0.78
CA MET A 242 1.63 8.07 0.68
C MET A 242 2.81 8.68 1.44
N ALA A 243 4.04 8.30 1.09
CA ALA A 243 5.26 8.85 1.70
C ALA A 243 5.39 10.35 1.44
N GLU A 244 5.12 10.80 0.22
CA GLU A 244 5.14 12.22 -0.16
C GLU A 244 4.08 13.04 0.61
N ALA A 245 2.88 12.45 0.80
CA ALA A 245 1.81 13.09 1.59
C ALA A 245 2.23 13.32 3.05
N PHE A 246 2.94 12.36 3.65
CA PHE A 246 3.51 12.48 5.00
C PHE A 246 4.66 13.50 5.05
N LEU A 247 5.68 13.32 4.20
CA LEU A 247 6.92 14.13 4.22
C LEU A 247 6.66 15.61 3.94
N LYS A 248 5.67 15.91 3.07
CA LYS A 248 5.32 17.28 2.67
C LYS A 248 4.08 17.82 3.39
N ASP A 249 3.56 17.13 4.38
CA ASP A 249 2.34 17.49 5.14
C ASP A 249 1.14 17.85 4.23
N GLN A 250 0.92 17.07 3.16
CA GLN A 250 -0.04 17.44 2.11
C GLN A 250 -1.51 17.26 2.50
N LYS A 251 -1.82 16.58 3.61
CA LYS A 251 -3.20 16.27 4.04
C LYS A 251 -4.02 15.57 2.96
N ARG A 252 -3.39 14.64 2.21
CA ARG A 252 -4.05 13.91 1.14
C ARG A 252 -5.07 12.94 1.71
N LEU A 253 -6.25 12.93 1.09
CA LEU A 253 -7.27 11.92 1.35
C LEU A 253 -7.01 10.71 0.45
N LEU A 254 -6.47 9.65 1.03
CA LEU A 254 -6.05 8.43 0.32
C LEU A 254 -6.68 7.20 0.97
N PRO A 255 -7.23 6.25 0.20
CA PRO A 255 -7.68 4.98 0.75
C PRO A 255 -6.48 4.08 1.03
N CYS A 256 -6.28 3.71 2.29
CA CYS A 256 -5.22 2.80 2.71
C CYS A 256 -5.65 1.94 3.90
N ALA A 257 -4.97 0.83 4.14
CA ALA A 257 -5.23 0.01 5.33
C ALA A 257 -4.71 0.75 6.56
N ALA A 258 -5.62 1.19 7.41
CA ALA A 258 -5.34 1.93 8.63
C ALA A 258 -6.07 1.33 9.83
N PHE A 259 -5.59 1.62 11.04
CA PHE A 259 -6.26 1.19 12.26
C PHE A 259 -7.55 1.98 12.46
N VAL A 260 -8.66 1.26 12.55
CA VAL A 260 -9.99 1.83 12.74
C VAL A 260 -10.49 1.50 14.14
N ASP A 261 -10.88 2.53 14.88
CA ASP A 261 -11.53 2.39 16.18
C ASP A 261 -12.67 3.43 16.30
N GLY A 262 -13.88 2.96 16.04
CA GLY A 262 -15.12 3.74 16.09
C GLY A 262 -15.68 4.20 14.74
N ALA A 263 -14.85 4.59 13.77
CA ALA A 263 -15.33 4.98 12.43
C ALA A 263 -15.88 3.76 11.66
N LEU A 264 -16.83 4.00 10.76
CA LEU A 264 -17.48 2.97 9.91
C LEU A 264 -18.06 1.78 10.73
N GLY A 265 -18.35 2.01 12.02
CA GLY A 265 -18.87 0.96 12.91
C GLY A 265 -17.84 -0.10 13.34
N LEU A 266 -16.56 0.06 13.00
CA LEU A 266 -15.49 -0.88 13.27
C LEU A 266 -14.75 -0.58 14.58
N LYS A 267 -14.15 -1.61 15.18
CA LYS A 267 -13.36 -1.47 16.41
C LYS A 267 -12.09 -2.31 16.34
N GLY A 268 -10.95 -1.65 16.56
CA GLY A 268 -9.68 -2.30 16.84
C GLY A 268 -9.10 -3.14 15.71
N MET A 269 -9.21 -2.71 14.44
CA MET A 269 -8.70 -3.47 13.31
C MET A 269 -8.03 -2.61 12.23
N TYR A 270 -7.18 -3.22 11.43
CA TYR A 270 -6.66 -2.64 10.18
C TYR A 270 -7.50 -3.07 8.99
N VAL A 271 -7.96 -2.12 8.19
CA VAL A 271 -8.69 -2.36 6.94
C VAL A 271 -8.61 -1.15 6.04
N GLY A 272 -8.78 -1.33 4.73
CA GLY A 272 -8.79 -0.25 3.75
C GLY A 272 -9.96 0.71 3.95
N VAL A 273 -9.64 1.94 4.33
CA VAL A 273 -10.60 3.03 4.61
C VAL A 273 -10.08 4.37 4.08
N PRO A 274 -10.95 5.39 3.90
CA PRO A 274 -10.50 6.72 3.49
C PRO A 274 -9.75 7.39 4.64
N THR A 275 -8.47 7.73 4.43
CA THR A 275 -7.62 8.34 5.46
C THR A 275 -7.04 9.67 5.00
N VAL A 276 -6.86 10.59 5.92
CA VAL A 276 -6.06 11.80 5.69
C VAL A 276 -4.65 11.55 6.18
N ILE A 277 -3.68 11.62 5.26
CA ILE A 277 -2.25 11.48 5.54
C ILE A 277 -1.58 12.85 5.53
N GLY A 278 -0.94 13.19 6.62
CA GLY A 278 -0.11 14.37 6.80
C GLY A 278 1.09 14.07 7.68
N SER A 279 1.80 15.08 8.17
CA SER A 279 3.01 14.93 8.99
C SER A 279 2.79 14.22 10.33
N GLY A 280 1.55 14.10 10.79
CA GLY A 280 1.15 13.28 11.94
C GLY A 280 0.90 11.80 11.62
N GLY A 281 1.18 11.34 10.38
CA GLY A 281 0.83 10.01 9.90
C GLY A 281 -0.63 9.94 9.43
N ILE A 282 -1.36 8.93 9.88
CA ILE A 282 -2.82 8.85 9.67
C ILE A 282 -3.49 9.80 10.67
N GLU A 283 -3.89 10.97 10.21
CA GLU A 283 -4.44 12.02 11.08
C GLU A 283 -5.95 11.90 11.28
N ARG A 284 -6.64 11.31 10.31
CA ARG A 284 -8.09 11.15 10.37
C ARG A 284 -8.56 10.03 9.44
N ILE A 285 -9.54 9.27 9.89
CA ILE A 285 -10.36 8.40 9.06
C ILE A 285 -11.64 9.16 8.71
N VAL A 286 -12.03 9.14 7.43
CA VAL A 286 -13.27 9.80 6.98
C VAL A 286 -14.40 8.79 7.03
N ASP A 287 -15.36 9.05 7.91
CA ASP A 287 -16.54 8.21 8.10
C ASP A 287 -17.57 8.49 7.00
N ILE A 288 -17.48 7.76 5.89
CA ILE A 288 -18.37 7.90 4.73
C ILE A 288 -19.66 7.10 4.92
N LYS A 289 -20.75 7.59 4.33
CA LYS A 289 -22.05 6.87 4.35
C LYS A 289 -22.09 5.87 3.21
N MET A 290 -22.16 4.61 3.52
CA MET A 290 -22.38 3.52 2.55
C MET A 290 -23.89 3.24 2.35
N SER A 291 -24.27 2.82 1.14
CA SER A 291 -25.58 2.21 0.89
C SER A 291 -25.67 0.85 1.57
N LYS A 292 -26.85 0.24 1.61
CA LYS A 292 -27.01 -1.10 2.20
C LYS A 292 -26.16 -2.15 1.49
N ASP A 293 -26.07 -2.07 0.17
CA ASP A 293 -25.31 -3.04 -0.64
C ASP A 293 -23.80 -2.80 -0.48
N GLU A 294 -23.36 -1.54 -0.47
CA GLU A 294 -21.96 -1.18 -0.19
C GLU A 294 -21.56 -1.65 1.22
N GLN A 295 -22.41 -1.45 2.22
CA GLN A 295 -22.16 -1.91 3.58
C GLN A 295 -22.04 -3.44 3.65
N ALA A 296 -22.95 -4.17 2.99
CA ALA A 296 -22.90 -5.65 2.96
C ALA A 296 -21.61 -6.16 2.30
N MET A 297 -21.13 -5.51 1.22
CA MET A 297 -19.85 -5.83 0.61
C MET A 297 -18.69 -5.52 1.56
N PHE A 298 -18.74 -4.38 2.26
CA PHE A 298 -17.71 -3.96 3.19
C PHE A 298 -17.65 -4.90 4.41
N ASP A 299 -18.78 -5.28 4.98
CA ASP A 299 -18.85 -6.24 6.10
C ASP A 299 -18.23 -7.59 5.72
N LYS A 300 -18.55 -8.12 4.52
CA LYS A 300 -17.92 -9.34 4.00
C LYS A 300 -16.40 -9.18 3.85
N SER A 301 -15.94 -8.02 3.45
CA SER A 301 -14.52 -7.72 3.32
C SER A 301 -13.83 -7.66 4.69
N VAL A 302 -14.48 -7.05 5.67
CA VAL A 302 -14.04 -7.00 7.08
C VAL A 302 -13.91 -8.40 7.67
N ASP A 303 -14.91 -9.28 7.44
CA ASP A 303 -14.87 -10.67 7.91
C ASP A 303 -13.67 -11.43 7.31
N ALA A 304 -13.38 -11.21 6.04
CA ALA A 304 -12.21 -11.82 5.38
C ALA A 304 -10.89 -11.35 6.01
N VAL A 305 -10.77 -10.07 6.35
CA VAL A 305 -9.58 -9.51 7.04
C VAL A 305 -9.47 -10.09 8.45
N ASN A 306 -10.55 -10.15 9.22
CA ASN A 306 -10.55 -10.76 10.54
C ASN A 306 -10.09 -12.22 10.50
N GLY A 307 -10.58 -13.00 9.53
CA GLY A 307 -10.14 -14.39 9.34
C GLY A 307 -8.63 -14.52 9.05
N LEU A 308 -8.01 -13.52 8.38
CA LEU A 308 -6.56 -13.48 8.18
C LEU A 308 -5.82 -13.19 9.48
N VAL A 309 -6.28 -12.22 10.27
CA VAL A 309 -5.69 -11.86 11.55
C VAL A 309 -5.79 -13.02 12.53
N ASP A 310 -6.94 -13.70 12.59
CA ASP A 310 -7.13 -14.87 13.46
C ASP A 310 -6.21 -16.04 13.06
N ALA A 311 -6.00 -16.27 11.76
CA ALA A 311 -5.02 -17.23 11.29
C ALA A 311 -3.59 -16.86 11.71
N CYS A 312 -3.22 -15.58 11.68
CA CYS A 312 -1.93 -15.11 12.18
C CYS A 312 -1.76 -15.36 13.68
N LYS A 313 -2.78 -15.09 14.50
CA LYS A 313 -2.78 -15.40 15.94
C LYS A 313 -2.66 -16.89 16.22
N GLY A 314 -3.25 -17.72 15.38
CA GLY A 314 -3.12 -19.19 15.46
C GLY A 314 -1.69 -19.68 15.15
N ILE A 315 -0.95 -18.97 14.30
CA ILE A 315 0.43 -19.30 13.93
C ILE A 315 1.43 -18.78 14.99
N ASP A 316 1.27 -17.55 15.46
CA ASP A 316 2.09 -16.95 16.53
C ASP A 316 1.20 -16.49 17.68
N GLY A 317 1.06 -17.33 18.68
CA GLY A 317 0.24 -17.06 19.89
C GLY A 317 0.75 -15.92 20.78
N GLY A 318 1.85 -15.28 20.40
CA GLY A 318 2.36 -14.05 21.05
C GLY A 318 1.78 -12.77 20.45
N LEU A 319 0.98 -12.87 19.41
CA LEU A 319 0.29 -11.75 18.76
C LEU A 319 -1.12 -11.55 19.34
N GLY A 320 -1.39 -10.40 19.94
CA GLY A 320 -2.72 -10.01 20.42
C GLY A 320 -2.76 -9.58 21.86
#